data_9addaea7a7aafe9f981f253d2a6e996a
#
_entry.id   9addaea7a7aafe9f981f253d2a6e996a
#
_cell.length_a   1.000
_cell.length_b   1.000
_cell.length_c   1.000
_cell.angle_alpha   90.00
_cell.angle_beta   90.00
_cell.angle_gamma   90.00
#
_symmetry.space_group_name_H-M   'P 1'
#
loop_
_entity.id
_entity.type
_entity.pdbx_description
1 polymer ?
#
loop_
_entity_poly.entity_id
_entity_poly.type
_entity_poly.pdbx_seq_one_letter_code
_entity_poly.pdbx_strand_id
1 'polypeptide(L)'
;PEQASSLEWAAGSAVLSTLGKGAFFLLIIALTAAVWSGINGFMICSSKLLGSIANYKMLPSKMGKVNKNGVFSNAIIFITIVSLIAPWFGRQAIIWIVDMSSLGASVAYFYVSFIVLKEAKNTKDKILAGIGVVISIIFMLLLILPISPAALSKESLIALIVWCIIGFIAYYKI
;
A
#
# COMPACT_ATOMS: atom_id res chain seq x y z
N PRO A 1 -14.49 27.08 4.19
CA PRO A 1 -13.28 26.26 4.05
C PRO A 1 -12.43 26.23 5.33
N GLU A 2 -12.23 27.37 5.99
CA GLU A 2 -11.40 27.48 7.21
C GLU A 2 -11.98 26.72 8.41
N GLN A 3 -13.30 26.67 8.58
CA GLN A 3 -13.94 25.90 9.66
C GLN A 3 -13.79 24.38 9.50
N ALA A 4 -13.65 23.88 8.29
CA ALA A 4 -13.46 22.45 8.05
C ALA A 4 -12.02 21.98 8.35
N SER A 5 -11.03 22.87 8.23
CA SER A 5 -9.63 22.54 8.52
C SER A 5 -9.30 22.41 10.03
N SER A 6 -10.15 23.01 10.88
CA SER A 6 -10.01 22.96 12.35
C SER A 6 -10.70 21.75 13.00
N LEU A 7 -11.48 20.99 12.24
CA LEU A 7 -12.23 19.83 12.75
C LEU A 7 -11.42 18.55 12.57
N GLU A 8 -11.25 17.78 13.62
CA GLU A 8 -10.58 16.47 13.58
C GLU A 8 -11.25 15.51 12.60
N TRP A 9 -12.55 15.67 12.37
CA TRP A 9 -13.32 14.87 11.43
C TRP A 9 -14.31 15.71 10.63
N ALA A 10 -13.80 16.45 9.65
CA ALA A 10 -14.57 17.37 8.84
C ALA A 10 -15.76 16.73 8.09
N ALA A 11 -15.58 15.51 7.56
CA ALA A 11 -16.63 14.80 6.84
C ALA A 11 -17.81 14.41 7.75
N GLY A 12 -17.53 13.92 8.95
CA GLY A 12 -18.55 13.54 9.91
C GLY A 12 -19.36 14.73 10.42
N SER A 13 -18.70 15.83 10.72
CA SER A 13 -19.35 17.06 11.17
C SER A 13 -20.21 17.69 10.08
N ALA A 14 -19.76 17.67 8.82
CA ALA A 14 -20.54 18.16 7.68
C ALA A 14 -21.82 17.35 7.46
N VAL A 15 -21.74 16.01 7.54
CA VAL A 15 -22.93 15.16 7.41
C VAL A 15 -23.90 15.38 8.59
N LEU A 16 -23.38 15.51 9.80
CA LEU A 16 -24.21 15.73 10.99
C LEU A 16 -24.96 17.04 10.92
N SER A 17 -24.29 18.11 10.45
CA SER A 17 -24.87 19.45 10.36
C SER A 17 -25.86 19.61 9.20
N THR A 18 -25.65 18.87 8.07
CA THR A 18 -26.47 19.05 6.86
C THR A 18 -27.61 18.04 6.77
N LEU A 19 -27.35 16.79 7.13
CA LEU A 19 -28.26 15.65 6.94
C LEU A 19 -28.82 15.06 8.25
N GLY A 20 -28.30 15.55 9.39
CA GLY A 20 -28.78 15.15 10.72
C GLY A 20 -28.25 13.81 11.22
N LYS A 21 -28.71 13.44 12.43
CA LYS A 21 -28.21 12.27 13.18
C LYS A 21 -28.41 10.92 12.48
N GLY A 22 -29.50 10.74 11.71
CA GLY A 22 -29.79 9.49 11.00
C GLY A 22 -28.76 9.20 9.91
N ALA A 23 -28.44 10.22 9.09
CA ALA A 23 -27.43 10.12 8.05
C ALA A 23 -26.00 9.93 8.64
N PHE A 24 -25.73 10.57 9.76
CA PHE A 24 -24.47 10.39 10.48
C PHE A 24 -24.28 8.95 10.97
N PHE A 25 -25.33 8.30 11.49
CA PHE A 25 -25.28 6.90 11.90
C PHE A 25 -25.05 5.96 10.71
N LEU A 26 -25.72 6.20 9.59
CA LEU A 26 -25.48 5.44 8.34
C LEU A 26 -24.05 5.62 7.82
N LEU A 27 -23.48 6.83 7.92
CA LEU A 27 -22.10 7.11 7.56
C LEU A 27 -21.13 6.28 8.41
N ILE A 28 -21.34 6.19 9.72
CA ILE A 28 -20.50 5.38 10.61
C ILE A 28 -20.54 3.91 10.21
N ILE A 29 -21.73 3.36 9.94
CA ILE A 29 -21.88 1.97 9.51
C ILE A 29 -21.14 1.75 8.18
N ALA A 30 -21.33 2.64 7.21
CA ALA A 30 -20.67 2.56 5.90
C ALA A 30 -19.15 2.61 6.00
N LEU A 31 -18.61 3.53 6.81
CA LEU A 31 -17.17 3.63 7.07
C LEU A 31 -16.62 2.40 7.76
N THR A 32 -17.33 1.88 8.77
CA THR A 32 -16.91 0.66 9.47
C THR A 32 -16.85 -0.52 8.50
N ALA A 33 -17.88 -0.69 7.66
CA ALA A 33 -17.92 -1.75 6.66
C ALA A 33 -16.79 -1.59 5.61
N ALA A 34 -16.53 -0.36 5.16
CA ALA A 34 -15.44 -0.07 4.21
C ALA A 34 -14.06 -0.40 4.79
N VAL A 35 -13.78 0.02 6.03
CA VAL A 35 -12.54 -0.28 6.73
C VAL A 35 -12.36 -1.79 6.91
N TRP A 36 -13.41 -2.49 7.35
CA TRP A 36 -13.38 -3.94 7.53
C TRP A 36 -13.10 -4.69 6.22
N SER A 37 -13.76 -4.28 5.14
CA SER A 37 -13.53 -4.83 3.79
C SER A 37 -12.10 -4.58 3.32
N GLY A 38 -11.59 -3.36 3.53
CA GLY A 38 -10.21 -2.99 3.19
C GLY A 38 -9.18 -3.83 3.92
N ILE A 39 -9.32 -3.99 5.24
CA ILE A 39 -8.42 -4.82 6.06
C ILE A 39 -8.39 -6.25 5.54
N ASN A 40 -9.55 -6.86 5.27
CA ASN A 40 -9.61 -8.22 4.73
C ASN A 40 -8.91 -8.33 3.37
N GLY A 41 -9.15 -7.40 2.46
CA GLY A 41 -8.51 -7.37 1.15
C GLY A 41 -6.99 -7.29 1.24
N PHE A 42 -6.47 -6.36 2.05
CA PHE A 42 -5.04 -6.21 2.28
C PHE A 42 -4.41 -7.42 2.96
N MET A 43 -5.07 -8.03 3.93
CA MET A 43 -4.59 -9.25 4.60
C MET A 43 -4.46 -10.42 3.63
N ILE A 44 -5.44 -10.62 2.76
CA ILE A 44 -5.42 -11.68 1.75
C ILE A 44 -4.29 -11.44 0.74
N CYS A 45 -4.18 -10.23 0.19
CA CYS A 45 -3.17 -9.90 -0.81
C CYS A 45 -1.76 -9.99 -0.25
N SER A 46 -1.50 -9.37 0.90
CA SER A 46 -0.17 -9.35 1.51
C SER A 46 0.27 -10.72 2.01
N SER A 47 -0.63 -11.54 2.55
CA SER A 47 -0.28 -12.91 2.97
C SER A 47 0.08 -13.80 1.78
N LYS A 48 -0.64 -13.69 0.67
CA LYS A 48 -0.30 -14.41 -0.57
C LYS A 48 1.03 -13.94 -1.16
N LEU A 49 1.28 -12.63 -1.15
CA LEU A 49 2.53 -12.06 -1.62
C LEU A 49 3.71 -12.56 -0.78
N LEU A 50 3.63 -12.47 0.56
CA LEU A 50 4.68 -12.97 1.46
C LEU A 50 4.91 -14.47 1.31
N GLY A 51 3.83 -15.25 1.21
CA GLY A 51 3.91 -16.69 1.00
C GLY A 51 4.58 -17.03 -0.35
N SER A 52 4.25 -16.30 -1.40
CA SER A 52 4.88 -16.46 -2.72
C SER A 52 6.38 -16.14 -2.67
N ILE A 53 6.77 -15.00 -2.09
CA ILE A 53 8.18 -14.60 -1.93
C ILE A 53 8.96 -15.64 -1.12
N ALA A 54 8.37 -16.22 -0.07
CA ALA A 54 8.98 -17.27 0.73
C ALA A 54 9.19 -18.58 -0.07
N ASN A 55 8.29 -18.90 -1.00
CA ASN A 55 8.44 -20.04 -1.90
C ASN A 55 9.60 -19.86 -2.90
N TYR A 56 9.92 -18.60 -3.26
CA TYR A 56 11.11 -18.24 -4.03
C TYR A 56 12.41 -18.19 -3.20
N LYS A 57 12.36 -18.65 -1.93
CA LYS A 57 13.51 -18.65 -0.99
C LYS A 57 14.06 -17.26 -0.66
N MET A 58 13.29 -16.21 -0.87
CA MET A 58 13.67 -14.83 -0.52
C MET A 58 13.26 -14.45 0.91
N LEU A 59 12.45 -15.29 1.57
CA LEU A 59 12.01 -15.14 2.96
C LEU A 59 12.08 -16.52 3.65
N PRO A 60 12.07 -16.57 5.00
CA PRO A 60 12.08 -17.84 5.73
C PRO A 60 10.97 -18.77 5.25
N SER A 61 11.32 -20.02 4.92
CA SER A 61 10.41 -21.02 4.35
C SER A 61 9.16 -21.30 5.20
N LYS A 62 9.20 -20.97 6.49
CA LYS A 62 8.03 -21.06 7.39
C LYS A 62 6.86 -20.18 6.94
N MET A 63 7.12 -19.05 6.28
CA MET A 63 6.08 -18.15 5.78
C MET A 63 5.39 -18.67 4.52
N GLY A 64 6.07 -19.51 3.73
CA GLY A 64 5.55 -20.17 2.54
C GLY A 64 4.70 -21.41 2.82
N LYS A 65 4.60 -21.86 4.08
CA LYS A 65 3.79 -23.04 4.42
C LYS A 65 2.31 -22.70 4.37
N VAL A 66 1.56 -23.50 3.62
CA VAL A 66 0.13 -23.42 3.47
C VAL A 66 -0.53 -24.37 4.48
N ASN A 67 -1.59 -23.92 5.15
CA ASN A 67 -2.38 -24.76 6.05
C ASN A 67 -3.34 -25.67 5.27
N LYS A 68 -4.10 -26.52 5.99
CA LYS A 68 -5.09 -27.43 5.38
C LYS A 68 -6.17 -26.74 4.54
N ASN A 69 -6.39 -25.44 4.74
CA ASN A 69 -7.38 -24.64 4.04
C ASN A 69 -6.78 -23.81 2.88
N GLY A 70 -5.55 -24.07 2.46
CA GLY A 70 -4.91 -23.34 1.36
C GLY A 70 -4.41 -21.93 1.72
N VAL A 71 -4.23 -21.61 3.02
CA VAL A 71 -3.90 -20.26 3.51
C VAL A 71 -2.51 -20.21 4.12
N PHE A 72 -1.77 -19.13 3.87
CA PHE A 72 -0.46 -18.85 4.46
C PHE A 72 -0.60 -18.29 5.89
N SER A 73 -0.96 -19.15 6.86
CA SER A 73 -1.28 -18.73 8.23
C SER A 73 -0.12 -18.00 8.92
N ASN A 74 1.11 -18.44 8.72
CA ASN A 74 2.29 -17.79 9.34
C ASN A 74 2.52 -16.38 8.79
N ALA A 75 2.27 -16.17 7.50
CA ALA A 75 2.35 -14.85 6.88
C ALA A 75 1.25 -13.92 7.43
N ILE A 76 0.03 -14.42 7.61
CA ILE A 76 -1.07 -13.65 8.23
C ILE A 76 -0.70 -13.23 9.65
N ILE A 77 -0.23 -14.16 10.48
CA ILE A 77 0.16 -13.87 11.87
C ILE A 77 1.26 -12.79 11.89
N PHE A 78 2.27 -12.91 11.04
CA PHE A 78 3.34 -11.93 10.94
C PHE A 78 2.81 -10.54 10.58
N ILE A 79 1.96 -10.43 9.53
CA ILE A 79 1.36 -9.16 9.11
C ILE A 79 0.50 -8.58 10.23
N THR A 80 -0.30 -9.43 10.91
CA THR A 80 -1.15 -8.99 12.02
C THR A 80 -0.32 -8.39 13.15
N ILE A 81 0.77 -9.03 13.55
CA ILE A 81 1.66 -8.52 14.61
C ILE A 81 2.25 -7.17 14.21
N VAL A 82 2.78 -7.05 12.98
CA VAL A 82 3.34 -5.80 12.48
C VAL A 82 2.27 -4.70 12.42
N SER A 83 1.07 -5.03 11.96
CA SER A 83 -0.05 -4.08 11.86
C SER A 83 -0.55 -3.62 13.24
N LEU A 84 -0.49 -4.46 14.27
CA LEU A 84 -0.85 -4.09 15.64
C LEU A 84 0.19 -3.16 16.29
N ILE A 85 1.45 -3.30 15.92
CA ILE A 85 2.53 -2.47 16.45
C ILE A 85 2.57 -1.09 15.77
N ALA A 86 2.24 -1.02 14.47
CA ALA A 86 2.35 0.21 13.66
C ALA A 86 1.62 1.43 14.26
N PRO A 87 0.39 1.35 14.80
CA PRO A 87 -0.32 2.50 15.38
C PRO A 87 0.38 3.12 16.60
N TRP A 88 1.22 2.38 17.32
CA TRP A 88 1.93 2.88 18.50
C TRP A 88 2.99 3.93 18.15
N PHE A 89 3.46 3.94 16.90
CA PHE A 89 4.37 4.96 16.37
C PHE A 89 3.65 6.26 15.95
N GLY A 90 2.32 6.31 16.14
CA GLY A 90 1.51 7.48 15.87
C GLY A 90 1.19 7.68 14.38
N ARG A 91 0.44 8.75 14.10
CA ARG A 91 -0.04 9.10 12.75
C ARG A 91 1.08 9.29 11.74
N GLN A 92 2.23 9.78 12.19
CA GLN A 92 3.37 10.07 11.34
C GLN A 92 3.94 8.81 10.67
N ALA A 93 4.05 7.71 11.44
CA ALA A 93 4.55 6.45 10.89
C ALA A 93 3.60 5.87 9.83
N ILE A 94 2.28 6.07 9.98
CA ILE A 94 1.30 5.66 8.98
C ILE A 94 1.53 6.42 7.67
N ILE A 95 1.80 7.73 7.74
CA ILE A 95 2.09 8.55 6.56
C ILE A 95 3.34 8.01 5.85
N TRP A 96 4.42 7.72 6.56
CA TRP A 96 5.64 7.17 5.97
C TRP A 96 5.40 5.82 5.27
N ILE A 97 4.62 4.93 5.89
CA ILE A 97 4.28 3.63 5.29
C ILE A 97 3.46 3.82 4.02
N VAL A 98 2.49 4.73 4.02
CA VAL A 98 1.66 5.04 2.83
C VAL A 98 2.53 5.61 1.71
N ASP A 99 3.41 6.56 2.01
CA ASP A 99 4.35 7.15 1.05
C ASP A 99 5.24 6.07 0.42
N MET A 100 5.87 5.22 1.26
CA MET A 100 6.71 4.12 0.78
C MET A 100 5.93 3.13 -0.08
N SER A 101 4.68 2.80 0.30
CA SER A 101 3.83 1.89 -0.46
C SER A 101 3.45 2.46 -1.82
N SER A 102 3.21 3.77 -1.90
CA SER A 102 2.87 4.47 -3.14
C SER A 102 4.03 4.41 -4.15
N LEU A 103 5.26 4.63 -3.68
CA LEU A 103 6.45 4.49 -4.52
C LEU A 103 6.65 3.02 -4.95
N GLY A 104 6.52 2.08 -4.02
CA GLY A 104 6.62 0.64 -4.32
C GLY A 104 5.60 0.18 -5.36
N ALA A 105 4.34 0.67 -5.26
CA ALA A 105 3.31 0.40 -6.24
C ALA A 105 3.67 0.97 -7.63
N SER A 106 4.20 2.20 -7.68
CA SER A 106 4.62 2.82 -8.95
C SER A 106 5.71 2.01 -9.64
N VAL A 107 6.69 1.51 -8.88
CA VAL A 107 7.75 0.62 -9.39
C VAL A 107 7.16 -0.69 -9.90
N ALA A 108 6.24 -1.30 -9.15
CA ALA A 108 5.59 -2.54 -9.57
C ALA A 108 4.79 -2.35 -10.87
N TYR A 109 4.01 -1.27 -10.99
CA TYR A 109 3.28 -0.95 -12.21
C TYR A 109 4.20 -0.70 -13.40
N PHE A 110 5.34 -0.04 -13.18
CA PHE A 110 6.36 0.13 -14.22
C PHE A 110 6.83 -1.24 -14.75
N TYR A 111 7.25 -2.15 -13.85
CA TYR A 111 7.74 -3.47 -14.26
C TYR A 111 6.68 -4.29 -14.98
N VAL A 112 5.45 -4.33 -14.46
CA VAL A 112 4.34 -5.06 -15.09
C VAL A 112 4.06 -4.51 -16.48
N SER A 113 3.92 -3.20 -16.62
CA SER A 113 3.67 -2.55 -17.91
C SER A 113 4.83 -2.76 -18.89
N PHE A 114 6.07 -2.73 -18.40
CA PHE A 114 7.27 -2.95 -19.22
C PHE A 114 7.36 -4.40 -19.74
N ILE A 115 7.03 -5.39 -18.90
CA ILE A 115 6.98 -6.80 -19.32
C ILE A 115 5.90 -6.99 -20.39
N VAL A 116 4.69 -6.47 -20.15
CA VAL A 116 3.60 -6.54 -21.13
C VAL A 116 4.00 -5.86 -22.44
N LEU A 117 4.68 -4.70 -22.39
CA LEU A 117 5.17 -4.01 -23.59
C LEU A 117 6.13 -4.87 -24.41
N LYS A 118 7.00 -5.67 -23.76
CA LYS A 118 7.94 -6.59 -24.42
C LYS A 118 7.26 -7.82 -25.01
N GLU A 119 6.28 -8.38 -24.31
CA GLU A 119 5.66 -9.65 -24.66
C GLU A 119 4.40 -9.52 -25.52
N ALA A 120 3.78 -8.34 -25.58
CA ALA A 120 2.57 -8.10 -26.31
C ALA A 120 2.76 -8.37 -27.81
N LYS A 121 1.93 -9.25 -28.36
CA LYS A 121 1.87 -9.56 -29.79
C LYS A 121 0.94 -8.60 -30.55
N ASN A 122 -0.02 -8.01 -29.85
CA ASN A 122 -1.05 -7.18 -30.44
C ASN A 122 -0.70 -5.69 -30.32
N THR A 123 -0.92 -4.90 -31.35
CA THR A 123 -0.60 -3.46 -31.38
C THR A 123 -1.38 -2.69 -30.30
N LYS A 124 -2.63 -3.06 -30.02
CA LYS A 124 -3.44 -2.42 -28.97
C LYS A 124 -2.83 -2.62 -27.59
N ASP A 125 -2.38 -3.84 -27.30
CA ASP A 125 -1.77 -4.17 -26.00
C ASP A 125 -0.42 -3.45 -25.82
N LYS A 126 0.36 -3.30 -26.90
CA LYS A 126 1.59 -2.50 -26.89
C LYS A 126 1.34 -1.04 -26.58
N ILE A 127 0.34 -0.43 -27.20
CA ILE A 127 -0.01 0.98 -26.96
C ILE A 127 -0.46 1.14 -25.50
N LEU A 128 -1.33 0.28 -25.01
CA LEU A 128 -1.84 0.34 -23.63
C LEU A 128 -0.72 0.16 -22.60
N ALA A 129 0.17 -0.81 -22.84
CA ALA A 129 1.34 -1.05 -21.99
C ALA A 129 2.33 0.13 -22.05
N GLY A 130 2.54 0.73 -23.23
CA GLY A 130 3.37 1.92 -23.38
C GLY A 130 2.83 3.11 -22.57
N ILE A 131 1.53 3.35 -22.61
CA ILE A 131 0.85 4.36 -21.77
C ILE A 131 1.08 4.03 -20.28
N GLY A 132 0.94 2.79 -19.87
CA GLY A 132 1.17 2.33 -18.49
C GLY A 132 2.61 2.62 -18.02
N VAL A 133 3.61 2.37 -18.86
CA VAL A 133 5.02 2.69 -18.58
C VAL A 133 5.21 4.20 -18.37
N VAL A 134 4.68 5.02 -19.28
CA VAL A 134 4.81 6.49 -19.21
C VAL A 134 4.15 7.01 -17.93
N ILE A 135 2.93 6.57 -17.62
CA ILE A 135 2.21 6.98 -16.41
C ILE A 135 3.00 6.58 -15.16
N SER A 136 3.51 5.36 -15.11
CA SER A 136 4.28 4.88 -13.95
C SER A 136 5.55 5.70 -13.72
N ILE A 137 6.25 6.08 -14.79
CA ILE A 137 7.43 6.96 -14.71
C ILE A 137 7.03 8.35 -14.20
N ILE A 138 5.93 8.92 -14.71
CA ILE A 138 5.42 10.22 -14.23
C ILE A 138 5.12 10.14 -12.73
N PHE A 139 4.43 9.11 -12.25
CA PHE A 139 4.15 8.92 -10.83
C PHE A 139 5.43 8.79 -10.00
N MET A 140 6.42 8.03 -10.46
CA MET A 140 7.71 7.93 -9.77
C MET A 140 8.42 9.29 -9.67
N LEU A 141 8.42 10.07 -10.75
CA LEU A 141 9.02 11.41 -10.76
C LEU A 141 8.28 12.37 -9.84
N LEU A 142 6.93 12.36 -9.83
CA LEU A 142 6.12 13.20 -8.94
C LEU A 142 6.35 12.88 -7.45
N LEU A 143 6.62 11.62 -7.10
CA LEU A 143 6.87 11.20 -5.72
C LEU A 143 8.30 11.51 -5.27
N ILE A 144 9.28 11.50 -6.18
CA ILE A 144 10.70 11.71 -5.85
C ILE A 144 11.09 13.19 -5.92
N LEU A 145 10.50 13.97 -6.86
CA LEU A 145 10.86 15.37 -7.06
C LEU A 145 10.28 16.25 -5.94
N PRO A 146 11.10 16.98 -5.18
CA PRO A 146 10.66 17.82 -4.07
C PRO A 146 9.86 19.05 -4.48
N ILE A 147 9.69 19.29 -5.77
CA ILE A 147 8.90 20.39 -6.35
C ILE A 147 7.41 20.02 -6.39
N SER A 148 7.08 18.74 -6.36
CA SER A 148 5.70 18.26 -6.42
C SER A 148 5.01 18.37 -5.04
N PRO A 149 3.73 18.79 -4.98
CA PRO A 149 2.94 18.70 -3.76
C PRO A 149 2.69 17.26 -3.29
N ALA A 150 2.93 16.28 -4.16
CA ALA A 150 2.82 14.85 -3.87
C ALA A 150 4.18 14.20 -3.52
N ALA A 151 5.25 15.01 -3.40
CA ALA A 151 6.58 14.48 -3.08
C ALA A 151 6.60 13.82 -1.70
N LEU A 152 7.34 12.72 -1.60
CA LEU A 152 7.58 12.05 -0.32
C LEU A 152 8.23 13.02 0.68
N SER A 153 7.83 12.90 1.94
CA SER A 153 8.51 13.63 3.02
C SER A 153 9.98 13.18 3.13
N LYS A 154 10.84 14.04 3.65
CA LYS A 154 12.27 13.70 3.85
C LYS A 154 12.41 12.46 4.74
N GLU A 155 11.56 12.35 5.75
CA GLU A 155 11.50 11.23 6.67
C GLU A 155 11.09 9.94 5.96
N SER A 156 10.11 10.00 5.05
CA SER A 156 9.68 8.86 4.23
C SER A 156 10.78 8.38 3.29
N LEU A 157 11.58 9.29 2.73
CA LEU A 157 12.74 8.94 1.91
C LEU A 157 13.83 8.25 2.73
N ILE A 158 14.13 8.74 3.93
CA ILE A 158 15.08 8.09 4.84
C ILE A 158 14.59 6.70 5.23
N ALA A 159 13.31 6.57 5.60
CA ALA A 159 12.70 5.27 5.91
C ALA A 159 12.78 4.29 4.74
N LEU A 160 12.57 4.76 3.52
CA LEU A 160 12.71 3.96 2.30
C LEU A 160 14.15 3.46 2.11
N ILE A 161 15.14 4.33 2.28
CA ILE A 161 16.56 3.96 2.16
C ILE A 161 16.91 2.89 3.20
N VAL A 162 16.50 3.09 4.46
CA VAL A 162 16.72 2.12 5.54
C VAL A 162 16.07 0.78 5.19
N TRP A 163 14.83 0.80 4.67
CA TRP A 163 14.12 -0.39 4.25
C TRP A 163 14.84 -1.13 3.12
N CYS A 164 15.34 -0.41 2.11
CA CYS A 164 16.12 -0.98 1.02
C CYS A 164 17.42 -1.62 1.52
N ILE A 165 18.12 -0.98 2.46
CA ILE A 165 19.34 -1.52 3.06
C ILE A 165 19.04 -2.80 3.83
N ILE A 166 17.97 -2.83 4.64
CA ILE A 166 17.54 -4.03 5.37
C ILE A 166 17.20 -5.15 4.38
N GLY A 167 16.47 -4.85 3.32
CA GLY A 167 16.11 -5.82 2.28
C GLY A 167 17.34 -6.38 1.57
N PHE A 168 18.32 -5.55 1.27
CA PHE A 168 19.57 -5.95 0.64
C PHE A 168 20.41 -6.86 1.55
N ILE A 169 20.54 -6.48 2.84
CA ILE A 169 21.25 -7.31 3.84
C ILE A 169 20.55 -8.66 4.02
N ALA A 170 19.21 -8.66 4.08
CA ALA A 170 18.44 -9.89 4.20
C ALA A 170 18.62 -10.79 2.99
N TYR A 171 18.68 -10.23 1.79
CA TYR A 171 18.91 -10.98 0.55
C TYR A 171 20.29 -11.65 0.50
N TYR A 172 21.34 -10.97 0.98
CA TYR A 172 22.70 -11.54 1.02
C TYR A 172 22.90 -12.61 2.12
N LYS A 173 21.99 -12.68 3.10
CA LYS A 173 22.12 -13.58 4.25
C LYS A 173 21.27 -14.86 4.10
N ILE A 174 20.45 -14.94 3.06
CA ILE A 174 19.63 -16.10 2.67
C ILE A 174 20.30 -16.89 1.54
#